data_6824be94f6a3ed11f07cad815082a426
#
_entry.id   6824be94f6a3ed11f07cad815082a426
#
_cell.length_a   1.000
_cell.length_b   1.000
_cell.length_c   1.000
_cell.angle_alpha   90.00
_cell.angle_beta   90.00
_cell.angle_gamma   90.00
#
_symmetry.space_group_name_H-M   'P 1'
#
loop_
_entity.id
_entity.type
_entity.pdbx_description
1 polymer ?
#
loop_
_entity_poly.entity_id
_entity_poly.type
_entity_poly.pdbx_seq_one_letter_code
_entity_poly.pdbx_strand_id
1 'polypeptide(L)'
;MFNLLSITDFYSLRDSPLPFLASPAHKGNKTIGDFVHAIAAVYPHFSARRESVFLIFSENIYAFMVVFFTALLAKKKVCLLNTGKYAYLKDLFTDDTVFVSDTAESQLNIVQLLDDATHQDSTDCTILQGLTISASADIHFYTSGSTGKPKIIEKRFSHLEREVQELFSCFEEDISDSLFLTSVLHYHVYGFLFYVLLPLAIRCPIFANRINYLETCAAFSAQHKITFISSPAFLKRMLKIPLGSSTRWTVFSSAGALDAAGSANCADVFGSEAIEIYGSTETGGIAWRKQKTNPLWRPFPCVSLSAAPDNTFTAQSPYFDGTVTGGDFIACTDEGLFTLLGRVDSTVKIEGRRIDLKDIDAKLLALPACADCHTIYHKTNHREQTVSFIVLKKDTPLYALSLRDEQAAQKEIQQYLSAYFDKTLAPKKISILEAIPKNAMGKIDHAQLESILNRAAPYHYTARPVSFGNGRYSVKMDICFPKDSRFFRGHFDGFHIVPAVAQVKTAFDISKKLFSHALYIKSAKKLKYTTMIRPDVPLLLSLDFFPNERKLSFSFSDADKAYSSGVLHLEGA
;
A
#
# COMPACT_ATOMS: atom_id res chain seq x y z
N MET A 1 -32.73 -6.29 17.42
CA MET A 1 -32.42 -6.39 15.98
C MET A 1 -31.77 -5.08 15.60
N PHE A 2 -30.50 -5.10 15.36
CA PHE A 2 -29.71 -3.90 15.02
C PHE A 2 -30.16 -3.47 13.61
N ASN A 3 -30.65 -2.27 13.48
CA ASN A 3 -31.08 -1.73 12.19
C ASN A 3 -30.19 -0.53 11.89
N LEU A 4 -29.21 -0.67 10.98
CA LEU A 4 -28.46 0.45 10.42
C LEU A 4 -29.39 1.50 9.79
N LEU A 5 -30.61 1.10 9.39
CA LEU A 5 -31.67 2.02 8.99
C LEU A 5 -32.00 3.07 10.07
N SER A 6 -31.72 2.80 11.36
CA SER A 6 -31.81 3.83 12.42
C SER A 6 -30.74 4.91 12.31
N ILE A 7 -29.62 4.67 11.57
CA ILE A 7 -28.66 5.72 11.24
C ILE A 7 -29.15 6.57 10.09
N THR A 8 -30.07 6.07 9.29
CA THR A 8 -30.59 6.79 8.12
C THR A 8 -31.67 7.82 8.46
N ASP A 9 -32.18 7.82 9.69
CA ASP A 9 -32.98 8.92 10.25
C ASP A 9 -32.06 9.87 11.04
N PHE A 10 -31.24 10.63 10.32
CA PHE A 10 -30.33 11.60 10.92
C PHE A 10 -31.06 12.69 11.72
N TYR A 11 -32.27 13.05 11.33
CA TYR A 11 -33.03 14.07 12.04
C TYR A 11 -33.31 13.69 13.49
N SER A 12 -33.59 12.42 13.78
CA SER A 12 -33.81 11.93 15.15
C SER A 12 -32.56 12.02 16.03
N LEU A 13 -31.37 12.10 15.43
CA LEU A 13 -30.07 12.13 16.12
C LEU A 13 -29.50 13.55 16.30
N ARG A 14 -30.20 14.62 15.84
CA ARG A 14 -29.69 16.00 15.81
C ARG A 14 -29.27 16.55 17.18
N ASP A 15 -29.89 16.09 18.26
CA ASP A 15 -29.58 16.53 19.62
C ASP A 15 -28.76 15.48 20.40
N SER A 16 -28.20 14.49 19.73
CA SER A 16 -27.46 13.40 20.37
C SER A 16 -26.12 13.87 20.94
N PRO A 17 -25.89 13.76 22.25
CA PRO A 17 -24.62 14.12 22.89
C PRO A 17 -23.58 13.00 22.77
N LEU A 18 -23.91 11.86 22.15
CA LEU A 18 -23.00 10.72 22.04
C LEU A 18 -21.71 11.12 21.32
N PRO A 19 -20.55 10.74 21.84
CA PRO A 19 -19.29 11.05 21.21
C PRO A 19 -19.20 10.33 19.85
N PHE A 20 -18.80 11.09 18.83
CA PHE A 20 -18.65 10.59 17.47
C PHE A 20 -17.19 10.60 17.03
N LEU A 21 -16.50 11.72 17.24
CA LEU A 21 -15.11 11.91 16.87
C LEU A 21 -14.29 12.26 18.10
N ALA A 22 -13.26 11.48 18.40
CA ALA A 22 -12.36 11.70 19.52
C ALA A 22 -11.00 12.26 19.05
N SER A 23 -10.45 13.19 19.82
CA SER A 23 -9.10 13.72 19.65
C SER A 23 -8.29 13.54 20.94
N PRO A 24 -6.99 13.23 20.90
CA PRO A 24 -6.16 13.03 22.10
C PRO A 24 -6.11 14.26 23.02
N ALA A 25 -6.22 15.45 22.44
CA ALA A 25 -6.15 16.72 23.17
C ALA A 25 -7.52 17.22 23.69
N HIS A 26 -8.58 16.43 23.55
CA HIS A 26 -9.99 16.82 23.80
C HIS A 26 -10.42 18.11 23.07
N LYS A 27 -9.58 18.65 22.21
CA LYS A 27 -9.90 19.80 21.36
C LYS A 27 -10.38 19.27 20.00
N GLY A 28 -11.60 19.64 19.62
CA GLY A 28 -12.20 19.21 18.35
C GLY A 28 -12.94 17.87 18.41
N ASN A 29 -13.30 17.38 19.61
CA ASN A 29 -14.29 16.31 19.74
C ASN A 29 -15.60 16.74 19.11
N LYS A 30 -16.25 15.82 18.37
CA LYS A 30 -17.55 16.02 17.77
C LYS A 30 -18.53 14.99 18.32
N THR A 31 -19.78 15.43 18.53
CA THR A 31 -20.89 14.55 18.86
C THR A 31 -21.59 14.06 17.59
N ILE A 32 -22.48 13.08 17.73
CA ILE A 32 -23.38 12.68 16.65
C ILE A 32 -24.28 13.85 16.25
N GLY A 33 -24.73 14.67 17.22
CA GLY A 33 -25.48 15.89 16.94
C GLY A 33 -24.70 16.86 16.04
N ASP A 34 -23.42 17.15 16.36
CA ASP A 34 -22.56 18.00 15.52
C ASP A 34 -22.43 17.45 14.09
N PHE A 35 -22.37 16.12 13.96
CA PHE A 35 -22.30 15.47 12.65
C PHE A 35 -23.60 15.67 11.86
N VAL A 36 -24.77 15.55 12.50
CA VAL A 36 -26.08 15.77 11.86
C VAL A 36 -26.24 17.24 11.45
N HIS A 37 -25.82 18.18 12.30
CA HIS A 37 -25.83 19.61 11.95
C HIS A 37 -24.96 19.91 10.74
N ALA A 38 -23.78 19.30 10.64
CA ALA A 38 -22.90 19.44 9.48
C ALA A 38 -23.54 18.87 8.19
N ILE A 39 -24.23 17.72 8.28
CA ILE A 39 -25.00 17.16 7.15
C ILE A 39 -26.11 18.13 6.72
N ALA A 40 -26.88 18.68 7.67
CA ALA A 40 -27.96 19.60 7.38
C ALA A 40 -27.46 20.87 6.67
N ALA A 41 -26.32 21.40 7.10
CA ALA A 41 -25.71 22.58 6.48
C ALA A 41 -25.21 22.33 5.04
N VAL A 42 -24.65 21.14 4.78
CA VAL A 42 -24.13 20.79 3.44
C VAL A 42 -25.23 20.33 2.49
N TYR A 43 -26.34 19.79 2.99
CA TYR A 43 -27.42 19.19 2.19
C TYR A 43 -27.99 20.12 1.08
N PRO A 44 -28.26 21.43 1.29
CA PRO A 44 -28.75 22.32 0.24
C PRO A 44 -27.83 22.39 -0.97
N HIS A 45 -26.51 22.40 -0.75
CA HIS A 45 -25.50 22.44 -1.81
C HIS A 45 -25.53 21.20 -2.70
N PHE A 46 -25.90 20.04 -2.14
CA PHE A 46 -25.94 18.78 -2.86
C PHE A 46 -27.30 18.55 -3.53
N SER A 47 -28.40 18.86 -2.83
CA SER A 47 -29.76 18.70 -3.35
C SER A 47 -30.04 19.62 -4.54
N ALA A 48 -29.44 20.82 -4.56
CA ALA A 48 -29.57 21.77 -5.66
C ALA A 48 -28.80 21.38 -6.93
N ARG A 49 -27.87 20.43 -6.85
CA ARG A 49 -27.07 20.00 -8.00
C ARG A 49 -27.88 19.14 -8.96
N ARG A 50 -27.68 19.37 -10.26
CA ARG A 50 -28.29 18.58 -11.34
C ARG A 50 -27.53 17.26 -11.57
N GLU A 51 -26.21 17.25 -11.33
CA GLU A 51 -25.35 16.10 -11.52
C GLU A 51 -25.80 14.94 -10.62
N SER A 52 -25.84 13.73 -11.18
CA SER A 52 -26.34 12.55 -10.47
C SER A 52 -25.22 11.74 -9.80
N VAL A 53 -23.96 11.89 -10.22
CA VAL A 53 -22.82 11.10 -9.74
C VAL A 53 -21.81 11.97 -9.00
N PHE A 54 -21.58 11.65 -7.75
CA PHE A 54 -20.65 12.34 -6.86
C PHE A 54 -19.37 11.50 -6.68
N LEU A 55 -18.26 12.01 -7.23
CA LEU A 55 -16.92 11.43 -7.07
C LEU A 55 -16.31 11.97 -5.77
N ILE A 56 -16.20 11.15 -4.74
CA ILE A 56 -15.83 11.60 -3.39
C ILE A 56 -14.42 11.12 -3.03
N PHE A 57 -13.57 12.06 -2.62
CA PHE A 57 -12.28 11.80 -2.00
C PHE A 57 -11.99 12.84 -0.92
N SER A 58 -11.57 12.40 0.26
CA SER A 58 -10.99 13.27 1.29
C SER A 58 -10.07 12.45 2.20
N GLU A 59 -8.96 13.04 2.61
CA GLU A 59 -8.10 12.45 3.65
C GLU A 59 -8.65 12.74 5.05
N ASN A 60 -9.49 13.75 5.20
CA ASN A 60 -10.18 14.05 6.46
C ASN A 60 -11.42 13.17 6.60
N ILE A 61 -11.38 12.26 7.57
CA ILE A 61 -12.48 11.29 7.79
C ILE A 61 -13.81 11.95 8.13
N TYR A 62 -13.81 13.01 8.95
CA TYR A 62 -15.05 13.70 9.33
C TYR A 62 -15.72 14.35 8.11
N ALA A 63 -14.93 15.09 7.34
CA ALA A 63 -15.37 15.70 6.09
C ALA A 63 -15.87 14.66 5.08
N PHE A 64 -15.13 13.56 4.93
CA PHE A 64 -15.51 12.43 4.09
C PHE A 64 -16.89 11.87 4.48
N MET A 65 -17.12 11.64 5.78
CA MET A 65 -18.39 11.07 6.27
C MET A 65 -19.55 12.05 6.05
N VAL A 66 -19.39 13.34 6.36
CA VAL A 66 -20.42 14.36 6.12
C VAL A 66 -20.83 14.35 4.67
N VAL A 67 -19.86 14.43 3.75
CA VAL A 67 -20.12 14.47 2.30
C VAL A 67 -20.78 13.18 1.80
N PHE A 68 -20.28 12.02 2.23
CA PHE A 68 -20.82 10.72 1.84
C PHE A 68 -22.31 10.58 2.19
N PHE A 69 -22.67 10.83 3.45
CA PHE A 69 -24.04 10.68 3.90
C PHE A 69 -24.95 11.78 3.33
N THR A 70 -24.45 13.00 3.19
CA THR A 70 -25.21 14.09 2.52
C THR A 70 -25.53 13.73 1.07
N ALA A 71 -24.58 13.17 0.32
CA ALA A 71 -24.81 12.76 -1.07
C ALA A 71 -25.91 11.68 -1.17
N LEU A 72 -25.88 10.68 -0.28
CA LEU A 72 -26.89 9.62 -0.25
C LEU A 72 -28.28 10.16 0.12
N LEU A 73 -28.37 11.08 1.10
CA LEU A 73 -29.63 11.75 1.46
C LEU A 73 -30.17 12.60 0.30
N ALA A 74 -29.27 13.24 -0.46
CA ALA A 74 -29.61 13.97 -1.67
C ALA A 74 -29.89 13.05 -2.89
N LYS A 75 -29.98 11.72 -2.67
CA LYS A 75 -30.25 10.68 -3.67
C LYS A 75 -29.25 10.68 -4.83
N LYS A 76 -28.00 11.01 -4.54
CA LYS A 76 -26.90 10.97 -5.50
C LYS A 76 -26.25 9.59 -5.50
N LYS A 77 -25.79 9.15 -6.68
CA LYS A 77 -24.87 8.02 -6.81
C LYS A 77 -23.51 8.44 -6.29
N VAL A 78 -22.92 7.64 -5.42
CA VAL A 78 -21.62 7.92 -4.81
C VAL A 78 -20.55 7.03 -5.40
N CYS A 79 -19.46 7.62 -5.88
CA CYS A 79 -18.25 6.91 -6.29
C CYS A 79 -17.11 7.27 -5.33
N LEU A 80 -16.69 6.31 -4.50
CA LEU A 80 -15.58 6.46 -3.56
C LEU A 80 -14.26 6.24 -4.28
N LEU A 81 -13.44 7.28 -4.32
CA LEU A 81 -12.18 7.30 -5.03
C LEU A 81 -11.03 6.86 -4.12
N ASN A 82 -10.06 6.16 -4.69
CA ASN A 82 -8.84 5.73 -3.98
C ASN A 82 -7.70 6.76 -4.03
N THR A 83 -7.88 7.86 -4.74
CA THR A 83 -6.92 8.96 -4.88
C THR A 83 -7.63 10.25 -5.21
N GLY A 84 -7.07 11.40 -4.78
CA GLY A 84 -7.51 12.73 -5.17
C GLY A 84 -6.76 13.31 -6.38
N LYS A 85 -5.88 12.55 -7.04
CA LYS A 85 -5.08 13.05 -8.17
C LYS A 85 -5.93 13.22 -9.43
N TYR A 86 -6.29 14.44 -9.74
CA TYR A 86 -7.15 14.81 -10.88
C TYR A 86 -6.70 14.18 -12.20
N ALA A 87 -5.42 14.24 -12.53
CA ALA A 87 -4.88 13.68 -13.76
C ALA A 87 -5.12 12.16 -13.92
N TYR A 88 -5.23 11.43 -12.81
CA TYR A 88 -5.54 10.01 -12.78
C TYR A 88 -7.04 9.73 -12.91
N LEU A 89 -7.88 10.69 -12.53
CA LEU A 89 -9.34 10.57 -12.48
C LEU A 89 -10.04 11.16 -13.69
N LYS A 90 -9.31 11.81 -14.61
CA LYS A 90 -9.86 12.60 -15.73
C LYS A 90 -10.89 11.84 -16.59
N ASP A 91 -10.73 10.52 -16.74
CA ASP A 91 -11.63 9.69 -17.55
C ASP A 91 -12.98 9.40 -16.85
N LEU A 92 -13.12 9.77 -15.57
CA LEU A 92 -14.36 9.68 -14.81
C LEU A 92 -15.23 10.95 -14.91
N PHE A 93 -14.66 12.06 -15.39
CA PHE A 93 -15.37 13.32 -15.46
C PHE A 93 -16.25 13.36 -16.70
N THR A 94 -17.55 13.56 -16.47
CA THR A 94 -18.60 13.74 -17.49
C THR A 94 -19.46 14.93 -17.09
N ASP A 95 -20.40 15.34 -17.95
CA ASP A 95 -21.34 16.41 -17.63
C ASP A 95 -22.30 16.07 -16.46
N ASP A 96 -22.40 14.80 -16.09
CA ASP A 96 -23.23 14.28 -15.00
C ASP A 96 -22.42 13.93 -13.72
N THR A 97 -21.14 14.26 -13.68
CA THR A 97 -20.28 14.00 -12.51
C THR A 97 -19.84 15.29 -11.83
N VAL A 98 -19.72 15.25 -10.50
CA VAL A 98 -19.10 16.32 -9.71
C VAL A 98 -18.03 15.75 -8.79
N PHE A 99 -16.85 16.37 -8.80
CA PHE A 99 -15.75 15.98 -7.92
C PHE A 99 -15.81 16.77 -6.62
N VAL A 100 -16.00 16.05 -5.51
CA VAL A 100 -16.13 16.57 -4.16
C VAL A 100 -14.89 16.14 -3.36
N SER A 101 -14.04 17.09 -3.01
CA SER A 101 -12.75 16.79 -2.39
C SER A 101 -12.20 17.97 -1.59
N ASP A 102 -11.21 17.71 -0.76
CA ASP A 102 -10.35 18.71 -0.11
C ASP A 102 -9.16 19.15 -0.97
N THR A 103 -9.04 18.64 -2.20
CA THR A 103 -7.99 19.05 -3.15
C THR A 103 -8.36 20.35 -3.90
N ALA A 104 -7.34 21.03 -4.42
CA ALA A 104 -7.52 22.31 -5.13
C ALA A 104 -8.31 22.18 -6.44
N GLU A 105 -8.30 20.99 -7.07
CA GLU A 105 -8.99 20.72 -8.33
C GLU A 105 -10.45 20.30 -8.15
N SER A 106 -10.97 20.27 -6.91
CA SER A 106 -12.36 19.89 -6.63
C SER A 106 -13.35 20.91 -7.17
N GLN A 107 -14.46 20.42 -7.74
CA GLN A 107 -15.59 21.25 -8.16
C GLN A 107 -16.46 21.70 -6.96
N LEU A 108 -16.44 20.90 -5.89
CA LEU A 108 -16.97 21.24 -4.57
C LEU A 108 -15.87 20.98 -3.54
N ASN A 109 -15.36 22.06 -2.95
CA ASN A 109 -14.34 21.94 -1.91
C ASN A 109 -14.98 21.63 -0.55
N ILE A 110 -14.66 20.47 0.00
CA ILE A 110 -15.23 19.97 1.25
C ILE A 110 -14.90 20.88 2.43
N VAL A 111 -13.66 21.38 2.52
CA VAL A 111 -13.22 22.22 3.63
C VAL A 111 -14.04 23.51 3.63
N GLN A 112 -14.20 24.15 2.48
CA GLN A 112 -14.98 25.36 2.34
C GLN A 112 -16.45 25.14 2.72
N LEU A 113 -17.07 24.04 2.27
CA LEU A 113 -18.44 23.69 2.62
C LEU A 113 -18.64 23.53 4.14
N LEU A 114 -17.66 22.95 4.83
CA LEU A 114 -17.72 22.75 6.27
C LEU A 114 -17.41 24.04 7.06
N ASP A 115 -16.52 24.88 6.58
CA ASP A 115 -16.21 26.18 7.16
C ASP A 115 -17.42 27.10 7.07
N ASP A 116 -18.08 27.18 5.91
CA ASP A 116 -19.32 27.93 5.70
C ASP A 116 -20.43 27.44 6.65
N ALA A 117 -20.50 26.11 6.88
CA ALA A 117 -21.45 25.49 7.80
C ALA A 117 -21.20 25.89 9.27
N THR A 118 -19.95 26.09 9.68
CA THR A 118 -19.61 26.46 11.08
C THR A 118 -19.89 27.92 11.40
N HIS A 119 -20.05 28.78 10.41
CA HIS A 119 -20.35 30.20 10.55
C HIS A 119 -21.87 30.53 10.58
N GLN A 120 -22.73 29.52 10.42
CA GLN A 120 -24.17 29.69 10.57
C GLN A 120 -24.59 29.43 12.02
N ASP A 121 -25.01 30.46 12.73
CA ASP A 121 -25.33 30.45 14.18
C ASP A 121 -26.44 29.47 14.60
N SER A 122 -27.23 28.94 13.66
CA SER A 122 -28.16 27.82 13.89
C SER A 122 -28.51 27.14 12.55
N THR A 123 -27.91 25.97 12.30
CA THR A 123 -28.33 25.16 11.16
C THR A 123 -29.67 24.50 11.46
N ASP A 124 -30.69 24.84 10.68
CA ASP A 124 -32.01 24.23 10.81
C ASP A 124 -31.99 22.78 10.30
N CYS A 125 -31.94 21.84 11.22
CA CYS A 125 -31.97 20.42 10.89
C CYS A 125 -33.33 19.94 10.38
N THR A 126 -34.40 20.77 10.39
CA THR A 126 -35.72 20.38 9.84
C THR A 126 -35.66 20.03 8.36
N ILE A 127 -34.66 20.54 7.64
CA ILE A 127 -34.39 20.18 6.25
C ILE A 127 -34.14 18.68 6.04
N LEU A 128 -33.71 17.96 7.08
CA LEU A 128 -33.46 16.51 7.04
C LEU A 128 -34.70 15.70 7.46
N GLN A 129 -35.77 16.35 7.92
CA GLN A 129 -36.96 15.65 8.41
C GLN A 129 -37.60 14.81 7.32
N GLY A 130 -37.80 13.53 7.59
CA GLY A 130 -38.38 12.57 6.63
C GLY A 130 -37.44 12.13 5.53
N LEU A 131 -36.18 12.60 5.48
CA LEU A 131 -35.17 12.07 4.57
C LEU A 131 -34.59 10.78 5.12
N THR A 132 -34.49 9.78 4.26
CA THR A 132 -33.87 8.49 4.55
C THR A 132 -32.97 8.06 3.41
N ILE A 133 -31.91 7.31 3.72
CA ILE A 133 -31.06 6.70 2.70
C ILE A 133 -31.77 5.46 2.15
N SER A 134 -31.87 5.36 0.83
CA SER A 134 -32.45 4.18 0.18
C SER A 134 -31.54 2.96 0.34
N ALA A 135 -32.13 1.82 0.67
CA ALA A 135 -31.41 0.53 0.66
C ALA A 135 -30.81 0.20 -0.71
N SER A 136 -31.41 0.72 -1.79
CA SER A 136 -30.93 0.57 -3.18
C SER A 136 -29.98 1.67 -3.63
N ALA A 137 -29.56 2.59 -2.73
CA ALA A 137 -28.62 3.65 -3.12
C ALA A 137 -27.31 3.07 -3.66
N ASP A 138 -26.90 3.56 -4.83
CA ASP A 138 -25.72 3.09 -5.55
C ASP A 138 -24.43 3.65 -4.93
N ILE A 139 -23.53 2.76 -4.56
CA ILE A 139 -22.22 3.08 -4.03
C ILE A 139 -21.18 2.34 -4.85
N HIS A 140 -20.31 3.08 -5.49
CA HIS A 140 -19.25 2.56 -6.32
C HIS A 140 -17.90 2.72 -5.62
N PHE A 141 -17.10 1.65 -5.61
CA PHE A 141 -15.71 1.69 -5.17
C PHE A 141 -14.79 1.71 -6.37
N TYR A 142 -13.98 2.75 -6.46
CA TYR A 142 -12.98 2.87 -7.49
C TYR A 142 -11.68 2.19 -7.05
N THR A 143 -11.29 1.13 -7.75
CA THR A 143 -10.13 0.32 -7.38
C THR A 143 -9.06 0.37 -8.47
N SER A 144 -7.78 0.28 -8.08
CA SER A 144 -6.69 0.08 -9.04
C SER A 144 -6.82 -1.32 -9.64
N GLY A 145 -7.26 -1.42 -10.89
CA GLY A 145 -7.34 -2.72 -11.59
C GLY A 145 -5.96 -3.36 -11.75
N SER A 146 -5.90 -4.69 -11.69
CA SER A 146 -4.68 -5.48 -11.94
C SER A 146 -4.09 -5.28 -13.35
N THR A 147 -4.90 -4.79 -14.28
CA THR A 147 -4.52 -4.49 -15.68
C THR A 147 -4.04 -3.05 -15.92
N GLY A 148 -3.84 -2.26 -14.84
CA GLY A 148 -3.46 -0.85 -14.93
C GLY A 148 -4.61 0.11 -15.26
N LYS A 149 -5.78 -0.40 -15.64
CA LYS A 149 -7.00 0.42 -15.77
C LYS A 149 -7.82 0.31 -14.49
N PRO A 150 -8.29 1.42 -13.94
CA PRO A 150 -9.14 1.40 -12.76
C PRO A 150 -10.43 0.62 -13.02
N LYS A 151 -10.88 -0.12 -12.00
CA LYS A 151 -12.13 -0.89 -12.04
C LYS A 151 -13.12 -0.27 -11.06
N ILE A 152 -14.36 -0.12 -11.49
CA ILE A 152 -15.47 0.28 -10.64
C ILE A 152 -16.16 -0.99 -10.12
N ILE A 153 -16.31 -1.09 -8.81
CA ILE A 153 -17.08 -2.15 -8.16
C ILE A 153 -18.36 -1.53 -7.63
N GLU A 154 -19.47 -2.00 -8.16
CA GLU A 154 -20.81 -1.51 -7.82
C GLU A 154 -21.34 -2.24 -6.59
N LYS A 155 -21.82 -1.49 -5.61
CA LYS A 155 -22.51 -1.98 -4.44
C LYS A 155 -23.75 -1.14 -4.17
N ARG A 156 -24.72 -1.72 -3.48
CA ARG A 156 -25.88 -1.00 -2.92
C ARG A 156 -25.65 -0.74 -1.43
N PHE A 157 -26.29 0.27 -0.88
CA PHE A 157 -26.22 0.57 0.54
C PHE A 157 -26.64 -0.66 1.39
N SER A 158 -27.69 -1.39 0.96
CA SER A 158 -28.12 -2.63 1.61
C SER A 158 -27.05 -3.72 1.68
N HIS A 159 -26.15 -3.82 0.70
CA HIS A 159 -25.04 -4.77 0.74
C HIS A 159 -24.08 -4.45 1.89
N LEU A 160 -23.75 -3.18 2.06
CA LEU A 160 -22.87 -2.71 3.13
C LEU A 160 -23.53 -2.83 4.51
N GLU A 161 -24.83 -2.56 4.59
CA GLU A 161 -25.62 -2.76 5.81
C GLU A 161 -25.60 -4.22 6.28
N ARG A 162 -25.84 -5.16 5.38
CA ARG A 162 -25.81 -6.58 5.68
C ARG A 162 -24.46 -7.03 6.18
N GLU A 163 -23.38 -6.55 5.54
CA GLU A 163 -22.03 -6.88 5.96
C GLU A 163 -21.72 -6.33 7.36
N VAL A 164 -22.10 -5.08 7.66
CA VAL A 164 -21.93 -4.49 9.00
C VAL A 164 -22.75 -5.23 10.06
N GLN A 165 -23.98 -5.64 9.76
CA GLN A 165 -24.80 -6.43 10.66
C GLN A 165 -24.13 -7.77 10.99
N GLU A 166 -23.56 -8.45 10.00
CA GLU A 166 -22.85 -9.71 10.19
C GLU A 166 -21.60 -9.55 11.04
N LEU A 167 -20.79 -8.50 10.75
CA LEU A 167 -19.60 -8.16 11.53
C LEU A 167 -19.97 -7.90 13.00
N PHE A 168 -21.02 -7.15 13.24
CA PHE A 168 -21.50 -6.91 14.59
C PHE A 168 -21.93 -8.20 15.27
N SER A 169 -22.75 -9.02 14.63
CA SER A 169 -23.21 -10.30 15.18
C SER A 169 -22.06 -11.24 15.55
N CYS A 170 -20.99 -11.24 14.75
CA CYS A 170 -19.83 -12.11 14.99
C CYS A 170 -18.87 -11.58 16.07
N PHE A 171 -18.82 -10.27 16.30
CA PHE A 171 -17.79 -9.64 17.13
C PHE A 171 -18.35 -8.68 18.19
N GLU A 172 -19.65 -8.70 18.48
CA GLU A 172 -20.33 -7.77 19.41
C GLU A 172 -19.58 -7.62 20.74
N GLU A 173 -19.22 -8.74 21.38
CA GLU A 173 -18.51 -8.73 22.66
C GLU A 173 -17.10 -8.11 22.55
N ASP A 174 -16.48 -8.21 21.37
CA ASP A 174 -15.13 -7.72 21.12
C ASP A 174 -15.09 -6.21 20.82
N ILE A 175 -16.17 -5.65 20.24
CA ILE A 175 -16.14 -4.28 19.68
C ILE A 175 -17.07 -3.28 20.34
N SER A 176 -18.10 -3.72 21.07
CA SER A 176 -19.04 -2.81 21.76
C SER A 176 -18.31 -1.97 22.81
N ASP A 177 -18.75 -0.73 22.98
CA ASP A 177 -18.21 0.24 23.96
C ASP A 177 -16.70 0.49 23.81
N SER A 178 -16.17 0.40 22.59
CA SER A 178 -14.76 0.61 22.29
C SER A 178 -14.51 1.91 21.54
N LEU A 179 -13.30 2.48 21.70
CA LEU A 179 -12.80 3.52 20.82
C LEU A 179 -12.19 2.87 19.58
N PHE A 180 -12.62 3.30 18.39
CA PHE A 180 -12.07 2.80 17.13
C PHE A 180 -10.87 3.60 16.68
N LEU A 181 -9.75 2.91 16.44
CA LEU A 181 -8.53 3.44 15.83
C LEU A 181 -8.29 2.78 14.47
N THR A 182 -7.56 3.43 13.59
CA THR A 182 -7.19 2.84 12.30
C THR A 182 -5.77 3.16 11.85
N SER A 183 -5.11 2.18 11.23
CA SER A 183 -3.90 2.39 10.41
C SER A 183 -4.18 2.30 8.91
N VAL A 184 -5.42 2.00 8.50
CA VAL A 184 -5.82 1.86 7.10
C VAL A 184 -6.59 3.09 6.62
N LEU A 185 -6.75 3.19 5.31
CA LEU A 185 -7.43 4.32 4.67
C LEU A 185 -8.95 4.09 4.68
N HIS A 186 -9.71 5.06 5.14
CA HIS A 186 -11.17 4.98 5.32
C HIS A 186 -11.96 4.99 4.00
N TYR A 187 -11.37 5.42 2.89
CA TYR A 187 -12.02 5.42 1.57
C TYR A 187 -11.81 4.13 0.77
N HIS A 188 -11.13 3.11 1.33
CA HIS A 188 -11.10 1.75 0.80
C HIS A 188 -12.14 0.88 1.50
N VAL A 189 -12.71 -0.10 0.79
CA VAL A 189 -13.83 -0.90 1.27
C VAL A 189 -13.63 -1.46 2.68
N TYR A 190 -12.45 -1.98 3.00
CA TYR A 190 -12.15 -2.51 4.34
C TYR A 190 -12.19 -1.41 5.42
N GLY A 191 -11.48 -0.31 5.20
CA GLY A 191 -11.50 0.82 6.13
C GLY A 191 -12.87 1.48 6.19
N PHE A 192 -13.58 1.56 5.06
CA PHE A 192 -14.91 2.10 5.00
C PHE A 192 -15.91 1.29 5.83
N LEU A 193 -15.91 -0.03 5.70
CA LEU A 193 -16.79 -0.91 6.47
C LEU A 193 -16.44 -0.92 7.96
N PHE A 194 -15.18 -1.19 8.30
CA PHE A 194 -14.75 -1.46 9.67
C PHE A 194 -14.50 -0.19 10.49
N TYR A 195 -14.19 0.94 9.86
CA TYR A 195 -13.82 2.17 10.56
C TYR A 195 -14.77 3.34 10.33
N VAL A 196 -15.64 3.28 9.31
CA VAL A 196 -16.67 4.30 9.07
C VAL A 196 -18.04 3.75 9.45
N LEU A 197 -18.52 2.71 8.75
CA LEU A 197 -19.89 2.24 8.92
C LEU A 197 -20.12 1.48 10.23
N LEU A 198 -19.22 0.56 10.59
CA LEU A 198 -19.39 -0.28 11.78
C LEU A 198 -19.44 0.55 13.07
N PRO A 199 -18.45 1.43 13.40
CA PRO A 199 -18.52 2.22 14.62
C PRO A 199 -19.71 3.19 14.63
N LEU A 200 -20.08 3.78 13.49
CA LEU A 200 -21.27 4.61 13.41
C LEU A 200 -22.54 3.80 13.72
N ALA A 201 -22.66 2.59 13.19
CA ALA A 201 -23.80 1.69 13.40
C ALA A 201 -23.98 1.32 14.88
N ILE A 202 -22.88 1.04 15.57
CA ILE A 202 -22.89 0.64 16.98
C ILE A 202 -22.72 1.83 17.96
N ARG A 203 -22.70 3.06 17.41
CA ARG A 203 -22.55 4.31 18.17
C ARG A 203 -21.28 4.37 19.01
N CYS A 204 -20.20 3.80 18.50
CA CYS A 204 -18.87 3.90 19.09
C CYS A 204 -18.08 5.06 18.49
N PRO A 205 -17.29 5.79 19.33
CA PRO A 205 -16.46 6.88 18.83
C PRO A 205 -15.31 6.37 17.98
N ILE A 206 -14.91 7.19 17.00
CA ILE A 206 -13.72 6.98 16.18
C ILE A 206 -12.64 8.02 16.52
N PHE A 207 -11.39 7.65 16.43
CA PHE A 207 -10.27 8.58 16.51
C PHE A 207 -10.00 9.21 15.15
N ALA A 208 -10.05 10.52 15.05
CA ALA A 208 -10.04 11.25 13.78
C ALA A 208 -8.83 10.97 12.86
N ASN A 209 -7.68 10.64 13.43
CA ASN A 209 -6.43 10.56 12.69
C ASN A 209 -6.00 9.10 12.49
N ARG A 210 -5.45 8.83 11.30
CA ARG A 210 -4.84 7.54 11.04
C ARG A 210 -3.59 7.32 11.88
N ILE A 211 -3.46 6.15 12.49
CA ILE A 211 -2.29 5.72 13.25
C ILE A 211 -1.20 5.30 12.25
N ASN A 212 -0.09 6.02 12.26
CA ASN A 212 1.07 5.73 11.42
C ASN A 212 2.20 5.03 12.19
N TYR A 213 2.25 5.23 13.50
CA TYR A 213 3.28 4.70 14.39
C TYR A 213 2.66 4.08 15.64
N LEU A 214 3.28 3.00 16.15
CA LEU A 214 2.81 2.27 17.33
C LEU A 214 2.76 3.16 18.57
N GLU A 215 3.69 4.08 18.70
CA GLU A 215 3.80 5.01 19.83
C GLU A 215 2.54 5.87 20.01
N THR A 216 1.84 6.15 18.92
CA THR A 216 0.54 6.84 18.98
C THR A 216 -0.51 6.00 19.70
N CYS A 217 -0.47 4.66 19.59
CA CYS A 217 -1.37 3.77 20.29
C CYS A 217 -1.18 3.85 21.83
N ALA A 218 0.04 4.09 22.30
CA ALA A 218 0.33 4.21 23.71
C ALA A 218 -0.40 5.39 24.39
N ALA A 219 -0.73 6.44 23.63
CA ALA A 219 -1.52 7.57 24.13
C ALA A 219 -2.96 7.19 24.55
N PHE A 220 -3.43 6.01 24.11
CA PHE A 220 -4.76 5.49 24.42
C PHE A 220 -4.77 4.42 25.52
N SER A 221 -3.66 4.21 26.21
CA SER A 221 -3.53 3.21 27.29
C SER A 221 -4.47 3.41 28.48
N ALA A 222 -5.05 4.61 28.63
CA ALA A 222 -6.07 4.90 29.63
C ALA A 222 -7.50 4.47 29.21
N GLN A 223 -7.72 4.07 27.97
CA GLN A 223 -8.99 3.56 27.49
C GLN A 223 -9.18 2.10 27.91
N HIS A 224 -10.38 1.75 28.34
CA HIS A 224 -10.67 0.38 28.77
C HIS A 224 -10.71 -0.60 27.60
N LYS A 225 -11.20 -0.16 26.42
CA LYS A 225 -11.40 -1.01 25.27
C LYS A 225 -11.13 -0.26 23.96
N ILE A 226 -10.34 -0.86 23.11
CA ILE A 226 -9.98 -0.29 21.81
C ILE A 226 -10.17 -1.33 20.71
N THR A 227 -10.82 -0.92 19.62
CA THR A 227 -10.88 -1.66 18.37
C THR A 227 -9.93 -1.02 17.37
N PHE A 228 -8.90 -1.76 16.96
CA PHE A 228 -7.88 -1.27 16.03
C PHE A 228 -8.01 -1.93 14.66
N ILE A 229 -8.33 -1.13 13.65
CA ILE A 229 -8.47 -1.56 12.27
C ILE A 229 -7.12 -1.39 11.57
N SER A 230 -6.46 -2.51 11.30
CA SER A 230 -5.07 -2.52 10.85
C SER A 230 -4.86 -3.37 9.59
N SER A 231 -3.63 -3.47 9.17
CA SER A 231 -3.21 -4.25 8.02
C SER A 231 -1.91 -5.01 8.30
N PRO A 232 -1.63 -6.10 7.57
CA PRO A 232 -0.37 -6.82 7.69
C PRO A 232 0.86 -5.92 7.53
N ALA A 233 0.76 -4.91 6.67
CA ALA A 233 1.86 -3.96 6.44
C ALA A 233 2.22 -3.14 7.69
N PHE A 234 1.24 -2.78 8.52
CA PHE A 234 1.47 -2.10 9.80
C PHE A 234 1.96 -3.10 10.86
N LEU A 235 1.24 -4.21 11.05
CA LEU A 235 1.50 -5.19 12.11
C LEU A 235 2.89 -5.84 12.01
N LYS A 236 3.40 -6.07 10.79
CA LYS A 236 4.75 -6.62 10.55
C LYS A 236 5.88 -5.64 10.88
N ARG A 237 5.64 -4.34 10.78
CA ARG A 237 6.67 -3.30 10.92
C ARG A 237 6.70 -2.64 12.29
N MET A 238 5.69 -2.84 13.12
CA MET A 238 5.64 -2.22 14.44
C MET A 238 6.73 -2.79 15.37
N LEU A 239 7.22 -1.95 16.25
CA LEU A 239 8.19 -2.35 17.27
C LEU A 239 7.55 -3.34 18.26
N LYS A 240 8.34 -4.29 18.78
CA LYS A 240 7.90 -5.27 19.78
C LYS A 240 7.89 -4.65 21.18
N ILE A 241 7.08 -3.63 21.37
CA ILE A 241 6.92 -2.93 22.66
C ILE A 241 5.50 -3.19 23.14
N PRO A 242 5.29 -3.96 24.22
CA PRO A 242 3.96 -4.22 24.76
C PRO A 242 3.25 -2.91 25.20
N LEU A 243 2.01 -2.75 24.81
CA LEU A 243 1.17 -1.59 25.15
C LEU A 243 0.42 -1.86 26.47
N GLY A 244 1.05 -2.18 27.55
CA GLY A 244 0.45 -2.33 28.87
C GLY A 244 -0.80 -3.22 28.94
N SER A 245 -1.09 -3.80 30.10
CA SER A 245 -2.17 -4.79 30.27
C SER A 245 -3.54 -4.18 30.66
N SER A 246 -3.64 -2.87 30.84
CA SER A 246 -4.88 -2.22 31.33
C SER A 246 -5.95 -2.00 30.23
N THR A 247 -5.54 -2.02 28.97
CA THR A 247 -6.44 -1.79 27.81
C THR A 247 -6.75 -3.12 27.12
N ARG A 248 -8.01 -3.42 26.89
CA ARG A 248 -8.43 -4.55 26.05
C ARG A 248 -8.40 -4.13 24.59
N TRP A 249 -7.53 -4.77 23.81
CA TRP A 249 -7.40 -4.53 22.37
C TRP A 249 -8.09 -5.60 21.56
N THR A 250 -8.90 -5.19 20.60
CA THR A 250 -9.38 -6.03 19.49
C THR A 250 -8.73 -5.53 18.22
N VAL A 251 -7.93 -6.37 17.57
CA VAL A 251 -7.17 -5.98 16.38
C VAL A 251 -7.69 -6.72 15.17
N PHE A 252 -8.20 -5.99 14.18
CA PHE A 252 -8.56 -6.53 12.87
C PHE A 252 -7.43 -6.34 11.87
N SER A 253 -7.23 -7.32 10.99
CA SER A 253 -6.24 -7.28 9.93
C SER A 253 -6.83 -7.76 8.61
N SER A 254 -6.69 -6.98 7.55
CA SER A 254 -7.14 -7.35 6.20
C SER A 254 -6.30 -6.68 5.11
N ALA A 255 -6.71 -6.81 3.85
CA ALA A 255 -6.06 -6.28 2.65
C ALA A 255 -4.71 -6.91 2.30
N GLY A 256 -4.34 -8.02 2.91
CA GLY A 256 -3.12 -8.78 2.61
C GLY A 256 -2.98 -9.99 3.53
N ALA A 257 -2.00 -10.84 3.26
CA ALA A 257 -1.67 -11.98 4.11
C ALA A 257 -0.82 -11.53 5.31
N LEU A 258 -1.25 -11.83 6.52
CA LEU A 258 -0.45 -11.72 7.73
C LEU A 258 0.35 -13.02 7.88
N ASP A 259 1.67 -12.92 8.05
CA ASP A 259 2.50 -14.10 8.35
C ASP A 259 2.48 -14.43 9.84
N ALA A 260 2.97 -15.61 10.19
CA ALA A 260 3.01 -16.09 11.57
C ALA A 260 3.82 -15.16 12.51
N ALA A 261 4.89 -14.54 11.99
CA ALA A 261 5.71 -13.61 12.76
C ALA A 261 4.95 -12.30 13.06
N GLY A 262 4.22 -11.76 12.07
CA GLY A 262 3.38 -10.58 12.26
C GLY A 262 2.19 -10.84 13.18
N SER A 263 1.60 -12.05 13.12
CA SER A 263 0.52 -12.47 14.03
C SER A 263 1.04 -12.60 15.48
N ALA A 264 2.19 -13.23 15.67
CA ALA A 264 2.85 -13.33 16.98
C ALA A 264 3.19 -11.93 17.52
N ASN A 265 3.77 -11.06 16.70
CA ASN A 265 4.09 -9.69 17.09
C ASN A 265 2.83 -8.90 17.52
N CYS A 266 1.69 -9.09 16.84
CA CYS A 266 0.42 -8.51 17.24
C CYS A 266 0.03 -8.97 18.65
N ALA A 267 0.10 -10.26 18.94
CA ALA A 267 -0.24 -10.80 20.24
C ALA A 267 0.70 -10.28 21.35
N ASP A 268 2.01 -10.18 21.07
CA ASP A 268 3.02 -9.68 22.02
C ASP A 268 2.79 -8.19 22.35
N VAL A 269 2.41 -7.38 21.36
CA VAL A 269 2.23 -5.93 21.51
C VAL A 269 0.89 -5.56 22.14
N PHE A 270 -0.21 -6.14 21.63
CA PHE A 270 -1.57 -5.77 22.03
C PHE A 270 -2.20 -6.71 23.07
N GLY A 271 -1.52 -7.79 23.43
CA GLY A 271 -2.07 -8.82 24.32
C GLY A 271 -3.22 -9.64 23.70
N SER A 272 -3.46 -9.51 22.39
CA SER A 272 -4.52 -10.23 21.67
C SER A 272 -4.07 -10.62 20.26
N GLU A 273 -4.57 -11.77 19.77
CA GLU A 273 -4.34 -12.18 18.39
C GLU A 273 -5.11 -11.28 17.41
N ALA A 274 -4.53 -11.03 16.24
CA ALA A 274 -5.25 -10.37 15.16
C ALA A 274 -6.40 -11.24 14.65
N ILE A 275 -7.58 -10.65 14.51
CA ILE A 275 -8.70 -11.22 13.74
C ILE A 275 -8.44 -10.89 12.29
N GLU A 276 -8.04 -11.89 11.52
CA GLU A 276 -7.83 -11.72 10.09
C GLU A 276 -9.15 -11.83 9.35
N ILE A 277 -9.41 -10.89 8.44
CA ILE A 277 -10.59 -10.88 7.57
C ILE A 277 -10.14 -11.18 6.14
N TYR A 278 -10.72 -12.19 5.54
CA TYR A 278 -10.52 -12.58 4.15
C TYR A 278 -11.68 -12.10 3.28
N GLY A 279 -11.37 -11.45 2.18
CA GLY A 279 -12.35 -10.92 1.23
C GLY A 279 -11.72 -10.03 0.17
N SER A 280 -12.56 -9.46 -0.66
CA SER A 280 -12.19 -8.53 -1.73
C SER A 280 -13.18 -7.36 -1.81
N THR A 281 -12.92 -6.36 -2.65
CA THR A 281 -13.90 -5.27 -2.86
C THR A 281 -15.20 -5.82 -3.47
N GLU A 282 -15.10 -6.84 -4.31
CA GLU A 282 -16.23 -7.51 -4.95
C GLU A 282 -17.11 -8.25 -3.94
N THR A 283 -16.47 -9.05 -3.08
CA THR A 283 -17.20 -9.95 -2.16
C THR A 283 -17.54 -9.32 -0.81
N GLY A 284 -16.82 -8.25 -0.39
CA GLY A 284 -16.77 -7.92 1.02
C GLY A 284 -15.97 -8.95 1.81
N GLY A 285 -16.11 -8.96 3.13
CA GLY A 285 -15.51 -9.95 4.01
C GLY A 285 -16.28 -11.28 3.94
N ILE A 286 -15.62 -12.34 3.51
CA ILE A 286 -16.28 -13.66 3.37
C ILE A 286 -15.87 -14.66 4.43
N ALA A 287 -14.73 -14.48 5.10
CA ALA A 287 -14.26 -15.36 6.17
C ALA A 287 -13.32 -14.63 7.14
N TRP A 288 -13.12 -15.22 8.29
CA TRP A 288 -12.21 -14.74 9.31
C TRP A 288 -11.43 -15.88 9.99
N ARG A 289 -10.31 -15.56 10.64
CA ARG A 289 -9.55 -16.48 11.48
C ARG A 289 -8.72 -15.77 12.54
N LYS A 290 -8.24 -16.55 13.52
CA LYS A 290 -7.13 -16.19 14.43
C LYS A 290 -6.04 -17.25 14.26
N GLN A 291 -4.83 -16.89 13.82
CA GLN A 291 -3.84 -17.90 13.34
C GLN A 291 -3.44 -18.94 14.38
N LYS A 292 -3.30 -18.56 15.65
CA LYS A 292 -2.87 -19.44 16.71
C LYS A 292 -4.01 -20.29 17.26
N THR A 293 -5.16 -19.66 17.54
CA THR A 293 -6.31 -20.37 18.15
C THR A 293 -7.20 -21.05 17.14
N ASN A 294 -7.39 -20.48 15.95
CA ASN A 294 -8.23 -20.99 14.88
C ASN A 294 -7.54 -20.76 13.52
N PRO A 295 -6.57 -21.61 13.12
CA PRO A 295 -5.74 -21.39 11.93
C PRO A 295 -6.49 -21.51 10.61
N LEU A 296 -7.61 -22.25 10.59
CA LEU A 296 -8.46 -22.39 9.41
C LEU A 296 -9.35 -21.16 9.26
N TRP A 297 -9.62 -20.78 8.02
CA TRP A 297 -10.59 -19.75 7.70
C TRP A 297 -12.00 -20.26 7.94
N ARG A 298 -12.77 -19.48 8.69
CA ARG A 298 -14.18 -19.73 8.98
C ARG A 298 -15.02 -18.75 8.15
N PRO A 299 -15.85 -19.23 7.23
CA PRO A 299 -16.82 -18.37 6.55
C PRO A 299 -17.73 -17.65 7.55
N PHE A 300 -18.13 -16.41 7.20
CA PHE A 300 -19.19 -15.75 7.96
C PHE A 300 -20.51 -16.54 7.80
N PRO A 301 -21.39 -16.57 8.82
CA PRO A 301 -22.63 -17.38 8.80
C PRO A 301 -23.51 -17.18 7.57
N CYS A 302 -23.58 -15.95 7.04
CA CYS A 302 -24.40 -15.65 5.86
C CYS A 302 -23.66 -15.88 4.52
N VAL A 303 -22.43 -16.40 4.53
CA VAL A 303 -21.62 -16.63 3.33
C VAL A 303 -21.61 -18.12 2.99
N SER A 304 -22.04 -18.46 1.78
CA SER A 304 -21.91 -19.80 1.21
C SER A 304 -20.71 -19.86 0.28
N LEU A 305 -19.81 -20.82 0.52
CA LEU A 305 -18.66 -21.12 -0.33
C LEU A 305 -18.82 -22.48 -0.98
N SER A 306 -18.56 -22.57 -2.28
CA SER A 306 -18.54 -23.82 -3.04
C SER A 306 -17.19 -23.98 -3.72
N ALA A 307 -16.39 -24.96 -3.30
CA ALA A 307 -15.13 -25.30 -3.93
C ALA A 307 -15.35 -26.21 -5.15
N ALA A 308 -14.63 -25.93 -6.24
CA ALA A 308 -14.59 -26.79 -7.42
C ALA A 308 -13.46 -27.83 -7.29
N PRO A 309 -13.47 -28.91 -8.12
CA PRO A 309 -12.43 -29.95 -8.07
C PRO A 309 -11.00 -29.44 -8.36
N ASP A 310 -10.86 -28.30 -9.01
CA ASP A 310 -9.58 -27.64 -9.27
C ASP A 310 -9.14 -26.67 -8.16
N ASN A 311 -9.82 -26.72 -7.01
CA ASN A 311 -9.63 -25.84 -5.85
C ASN A 311 -10.00 -24.36 -6.08
N THR A 312 -10.57 -23.98 -7.21
CA THR A 312 -11.23 -22.67 -7.34
C THR A 312 -12.52 -22.67 -6.53
N PHE A 313 -13.04 -21.52 -6.19
CA PHE A 313 -14.27 -21.44 -5.44
C PHE A 313 -15.20 -20.34 -5.95
N THR A 314 -16.46 -20.51 -5.65
CA THR A 314 -17.48 -19.48 -5.79
C THR A 314 -18.05 -19.11 -4.43
N ALA A 315 -18.43 -17.84 -4.29
CA ALA A 315 -19.05 -17.30 -3.09
C ALA A 315 -20.44 -16.72 -3.43
N GLN A 316 -21.36 -16.87 -2.50
CA GLN A 316 -22.67 -16.20 -2.47
C GLN A 316 -22.89 -15.61 -1.09
N SER A 317 -23.42 -14.40 -1.02
CA SER A 317 -23.78 -13.75 0.24
C SER A 317 -24.76 -12.59 -0.01
N PRO A 318 -25.42 -12.08 1.05
CA PRO A 318 -26.24 -10.87 0.95
C PRO A 318 -25.44 -9.57 0.68
N TYR A 319 -24.11 -9.63 0.55
CA TYR A 319 -23.24 -8.45 0.37
C TYR A 319 -23.04 -8.06 -1.11
N PHE A 320 -23.50 -8.90 -2.03
CA PHE A 320 -23.41 -8.68 -3.48
C PHE A 320 -24.47 -9.51 -4.23
N ASP A 321 -24.74 -9.12 -5.46
CA ASP A 321 -25.70 -9.84 -6.29
C ASP A 321 -25.06 -11.07 -6.97
N GLY A 322 -25.80 -12.16 -7.01
CA GLY A 322 -25.43 -13.36 -7.75
C GLY A 322 -24.30 -14.17 -7.10
N THR A 323 -23.44 -14.73 -7.94
CA THR A 323 -22.30 -15.57 -7.54
C THR A 323 -21.00 -14.94 -8.00
N VAL A 324 -20.04 -14.83 -7.10
CA VAL A 324 -18.70 -14.30 -7.41
C VAL A 324 -17.68 -15.45 -7.37
N THR A 325 -16.88 -15.57 -8.43
CA THR A 325 -15.75 -16.50 -8.46
C THR A 325 -14.57 -15.87 -7.70
N GLY A 326 -14.02 -16.62 -6.74
CA GLY A 326 -12.86 -16.19 -5.96
C GLY A 326 -11.58 -16.16 -6.79
N GLY A 327 -10.68 -15.25 -6.44
CA GLY A 327 -9.35 -15.14 -7.08
C GLY A 327 -8.27 -15.99 -6.40
N ASP A 328 -8.64 -16.87 -5.47
CA ASP A 328 -7.73 -17.73 -4.73
C ASP A 328 -8.15 -19.20 -4.85
N PHE A 329 -7.19 -20.11 -4.71
CA PHE A 329 -7.46 -21.54 -4.52
C PHE A 329 -7.69 -21.82 -3.04
N ILE A 330 -8.68 -22.66 -2.74
CA ILE A 330 -8.98 -23.08 -1.37
C ILE A 330 -9.03 -24.61 -1.25
N ALA A 331 -8.73 -25.12 -0.05
CA ALA A 331 -9.03 -26.49 0.33
C ALA A 331 -10.00 -26.46 1.51
N CYS A 332 -11.22 -26.99 1.30
CA CYS A 332 -12.26 -27.07 2.32
C CYS A 332 -12.11 -28.33 3.16
N THR A 333 -12.49 -28.24 4.44
CA THR A 333 -12.74 -29.39 5.32
C THR A 333 -14.20 -29.80 5.25
N ASP A 334 -14.51 -30.97 5.77
CA ASP A 334 -15.90 -31.47 5.88
C ASP A 334 -16.81 -30.57 6.75
N GLU A 335 -16.20 -29.79 7.66
CA GLU A 335 -16.89 -28.84 8.54
C GLU A 335 -17.12 -27.47 7.87
N GLY A 336 -16.75 -27.30 6.61
CA GLY A 336 -16.90 -26.04 5.86
C GLY A 336 -15.85 -24.97 6.19
N LEU A 337 -14.83 -25.32 6.97
CA LEU A 337 -13.65 -24.47 7.15
C LEU A 337 -12.70 -24.65 5.96
N PHE A 338 -11.78 -23.69 5.74
CA PHE A 338 -10.86 -23.83 4.61
C PHE A 338 -9.47 -23.26 4.86
N THR A 339 -8.53 -23.65 4.01
CA THR A 339 -7.20 -23.04 3.88
C THR A 339 -7.07 -22.35 2.53
N LEU A 340 -6.32 -21.25 2.49
CA LEU A 340 -5.91 -20.61 1.24
C LEU A 340 -4.66 -21.30 0.70
N LEU A 341 -4.74 -21.82 -0.52
CA LEU A 341 -3.64 -22.54 -1.18
C LEU A 341 -2.78 -21.60 -2.06
N GLY A 342 -3.32 -20.46 -2.45
CA GLY A 342 -2.65 -19.49 -3.30
C GLY A 342 -3.63 -18.74 -4.19
N ARG A 343 -3.09 -17.85 -5.05
CA ARG A 343 -3.90 -17.09 -6.00
C ARG A 343 -4.08 -17.86 -7.31
N VAL A 344 -5.28 -17.79 -7.89
CA VAL A 344 -5.56 -18.30 -9.25
C VAL A 344 -4.68 -17.61 -10.28
N ASP A 345 -4.41 -16.33 -10.08
CA ASP A 345 -3.58 -15.49 -10.94
C ASP A 345 -2.07 -15.64 -10.73
N SER A 346 -1.61 -16.42 -9.74
CA SER A 346 -0.18 -16.72 -9.51
C SER A 346 0.34 -17.88 -10.35
N THR A 347 -0.54 -18.74 -10.91
CA THR A 347 -0.15 -19.83 -11.79
C THR A 347 -0.09 -19.34 -13.24
N VAL A 348 1.08 -19.43 -13.84
CA VAL A 348 1.32 -19.01 -15.24
C VAL A 348 1.75 -20.20 -16.11
N LYS A 349 1.52 -20.08 -17.42
CA LYS A 349 2.06 -21.03 -18.41
C LYS A 349 3.24 -20.37 -19.11
N ILE A 350 4.38 -21.06 -19.09
CA ILE A 350 5.58 -20.66 -19.83
C ILE A 350 5.95 -21.80 -20.78
N GLU A 351 5.94 -21.52 -22.07
CA GLU A 351 6.18 -22.53 -23.11
C GLU A 351 5.33 -23.82 -22.91
N GLY A 352 4.04 -23.63 -22.53
CA GLY A 352 3.09 -24.72 -22.32
C GLY A 352 3.19 -25.43 -20.94
N ARG A 353 4.19 -25.13 -20.13
CA ARG A 353 4.38 -25.70 -18.78
C ARG A 353 3.83 -24.76 -17.71
N ARG A 354 3.11 -25.33 -16.76
CA ARG A 354 2.54 -24.58 -15.62
C ARG A 354 3.58 -24.39 -14.52
N ILE A 355 3.63 -23.19 -13.91
CA ILE A 355 4.38 -22.89 -12.72
C ILE A 355 3.60 -21.91 -11.84
N ASP A 356 3.56 -22.16 -10.54
CA ASP A 356 3.09 -21.18 -9.58
C ASP A 356 4.25 -20.23 -9.23
N LEU A 357 4.05 -18.93 -9.44
CA LEU A 357 5.06 -17.92 -9.13
C LEU A 357 5.40 -17.90 -7.62
N LYS A 358 4.45 -18.29 -6.78
CA LYS A 358 4.68 -18.41 -5.32
C LYS A 358 5.61 -19.55 -4.95
N ASP A 359 5.68 -20.62 -5.74
CA ASP A 359 6.66 -21.68 -5.52
C ASP A 359 8.09 -21.14 -5.70
N ILE A 360 8.28 -20.25 -6.69
CA ILE A 360 9.57 -19.58 -6.88
C ILE A 360 9.85 -18.65 -5.68
N ASP A 361 8.86 -17.86 -5.26
CA ASP A 361 8.99 -16.97 -4.10
C ASP A 361 9.30 -17.76 -2.82
N ALA A 362 8.64 -18.90 -2.59
CA ALA A 362 8.90 -19.75 -1.43
C ALA A 362 10.34 -20.28 -1.43
N LYS A 363 10.88 -20.68 -2.58
CA LYS A 363 12.28 -21.13 -2.68
C LYS A 363 13.26 -19.97 -2.47
N LEU A 364 12.96 -18.79 -2.98
CA LEU A 364 13.78 -17.59 -2.75
C LEU A 364 13.76 -17.18 -1.26
N LEU A 365 12.61 -17.23 -0.60
CA LEU A 365 12.51 -16.95 0.84
C LEU A 365 13.25 -17.98 1.71
N ALA A 366 13.38 -19.23 1.23
CA ALA A 366 14.16 -20.26 1.90
C ALA A 366 15.68 -20.05 1.75
N LEU A 367 16.15 -19.21 0.83
CA LEU A 367 17.54 -18.80 0.75
C LEU A 367 17.90 -17.95 1.98
N PRO A 368 18.89 -18.35 2.81
CA PRO A 368 19.22 -17.65 4.06
C PRO A 368 19.51 -16.15 3.88
N ALA A 369 20.04 -15.78 2.71
CA ALA A 369 20.35 -14.39 2.36
C ALA A 369 19.11 -13.56 1.93
N CYS A 370 17.96 -14.18 1.68
CA CYS A 370 16.77 -13.48 1.24
C CYS A 370 16.02 -12.86 2.43
N ALA A 371 15.66 -11.59 2.33
CA ALA A 371 14.80 -10.89 3.28
C ALA A 371 13.35 -10.76 2.79
N ASP A 372 13.17 -10.50 1.50
CA ASP A 372 11.86 -10.38 0.84
C ASP A 372 12.03 -10.67 -0.65
N CYS A 373 11.00 -11.16 -1.31
CA CYS A 373 11.04 -11.39 -2.76
C CYS A 373 9.65 -11.32 -3.39
N HIS A 374 9.63 -11.13 -4.70
CA HIS A 374 8.41 -11.26 -5.49
C HIS A 374 8.75 -11.60 -6.93
N THR A 375 8.10 -12.65 -7.44
CA THR A 375 8.26 -13.11 -8.82
C THR A 375 7.03 -12.69 -9.64
N ILE A 376 7.27 -12.19 -10.85
CA ILE A 376 6.21 -11.85 -11.78
C ILE A 376 6.36 -12.61 -13.10
N TYR A 377 5.25 -12.79 -13.77
CA TYR A 377 5.21 -13.18 -15.18
C TYR A 377 5.46 -11.94 -16.04
N HIS A 378 6.38 -12.05 -16.98
CA HIS A 378 6.70 -10.98 -17.90
C HIS A 378 6.67 -11.50 -19.33
N LYS A 379 5.81 -10.88 -20.13
CA LYS A 379 5.66 -11.19 -21.56
C LYS A 379 6.25 -10.06 -22.39
N THR A 380 7.22 -10.39 -23.21
CA THR A 380 7.74 -9.52 -24.26
C THR A 380 7.15 -9.92 -25.60
N ASN A 381 7.37 -9.11 -26.66
CA ASN A 381 6.90 -9.43 -28.01
C ASN A 381 7.41 -10.79 -28.55
N HIS A 382 8.45 -11.34 -27.93
CA HIS A 382 9.12 -12.56 -28.44
C HIS A 382 9.25 -13.67 -27.38
N ARG A 383 8.91 -13.42 -26.12
CA ARG A 383 9.17 -14.41 -25.06
C ARG A 383 8.28 -14.24 -23.82
N GLU A 384 7.82 -15.37 -23.31
CA GLU A 384 7.19 -15.48 -22.00
C GLU A 384 8.24 -15.97 -20.98
N GLN A 385 8.35 -15.30 -19.83
CA GLN A 385 9.35 -15.62 -18.81
C GLN A 385 8.93 -15.20 -17.42
N THR A 386 9.54 -15.82 -16.40
CA THR A 386 9.48 -15.34 -15.03
C THR A 386 10.64 -14.40 -14.74
N VAL A 387 10.38 -13.39 -13.92
CA VAL A 387 11.38 -12.45 -13.41
C VAL A 387 11.18 -12.32 -11.91
N SER A 388 12.25 -12.49 -11.13
CA SER A 388 12.20 -12.36 -9.68
C SER A 388 12.91 -11.10 -9.21
N PHE A 389 12.27 -10.41 -8.29
CA PHE A 389 12.83 -9.30 -7.52
C PHE A 389 13.17 -9.83 -6.13
N ILE A 390 14.35 -9.53 -5.63
CA ILE A 390 14.83 -10.02 -4.34
C ILE A 390 15.44 -8.90 -3.51
N VAL A 391 15.16 -8.91 -2.22
CA VAL A 391 15.81 -8.07 -1.21
C VAL A 391 16.73 -8.95 -0.39
N LEU A 392 18.00 -8.61 -0.33
CA LEU A 392 19.00 -9.37 0.43
C LEU A 392 19.16 -8.82 1.84
N LYS A 393 19.41 -9.72 2.80
CA LYS A 393 19.79 -9.36 4.17
C LYS A 393 21.21 -8.77 4.18
N LYS A 394 21.37 -7.61 4.81
CA LYS A 394 22.61 -6.80 4.77
C LYS A 394 23.84 -7.47 5.38
N ASP A 395 23.64 -8.42 6.28
CA ASP A 395 24.66 -9.15 7.02
C ASP A 395 25.12 -10.44 6.32
N THR A 396 24.78 -10.64 5.05
CA THR A 396 25.08 -11.87 4.31
C THR A 396 26.22 -11.70 3.30
N PRO A 397 27.00 -12.79 3.02
CA PRO A 397 28.02 -12.79 1.97
C PRO A 397 27.46 -12.44 0.60
N LEU A 398 26.22 -12.90 0.27
CA LEU A 398 25.56 -12.62 -0.99
C LEU A 398 25.19 -11.15 -1.14
N TYR A 399 24.81 -10.46 -0.06
CA TYR A 399 24.63 -9.02 -0.05
C TYR A 399 25.95 -8.28 -0.32
N ALA A 400 27.03 -8.67 0.38
CA ALA A 400 28.35 -8.10 0.14
C ALA A 400 28.83 -8.32 -1.31
N LEU A 401 28.55 -9.50 -1.88
CA LEU A 401 28.82 -9.77 -3.29
C LEU A 401 28.00 -8.85 -4.20
N SER A 402 26.71 -8.64 -3.92
CA SER A 402 25.84 -7.80 -4.73
C SER A 402 26.27 -6.32 -4.76
N LEU A 403 26.91 -5.83 -3.71
CA LEU A 403 27.49 -4.49 -3.67
C LEU A 403 28.74 -4.34 -4.57
N ARG A 404 29.50 -5.43 -4.70
CA ARG A 404 30.75 -5.46 -5.46
C ARG A 404 30.52 -5.84 -6.93
N ASP A 405 29.72 -6.86 -7.16
CA ASP A 405 29.39 -7.40 -8.47
C ASP A 405 27.95 -7.96 -8.45
N GLU A 406 26.99 -7.12 -8.86
CA GLU A 406 25.58 -7.48 -8.86
C GLU A 406 25.29 -8.65 -9.82
N GLN A 407 26.00 -8.74 -10.94
CA GLN A 407 25.81 -9.81 -11.92
C GLN A 407 26.26 -11.18 -11.36
N ALA A 408 27.38 -11.21 -10.62
CA ALA A 408 27.82 -12.41 -9.94
C ALA A 408 26.81 -12.87 -8.88
N ALA A 409 26.27 -11.94 -8.09
CA ALA A 409 25.24 -12.26 -7.11
C ALA A 409 23.93 -12.78 -7.76
N GLN A 410 23.50 -12.16 -8.85
CA GLN A 410 22.33 -12.62 -9.63
C GLN A 410 22.55 -14.04 -10.17
N LYS A 411 23.75 -14.35 -10.67
CA LYS A 411 24.11 -15.67 -11.18
C LYS A 411 24.10 -16.73 -10.06
N GLU A 412 24.57 -16.40 -8.86
CA GLU A 412 24.53 -17.29 -7.69
C GLU A 412 23.08 -17.61 -7.31
N ILE A 413 22.19 -16.61 -7.27
CA ILE A 413 20.75 -16.82 -7.03
C ILE A 413 20.12 -17.71 -8.11
N GLN A 414 20.46 -17.48 -9.39
CA GLN A 414 19.96 -18.31 -10.51
C GLN A 414 20.45 -19.76 -10.36
N GLN A 415 21.70 -19.95 -9.98
CA GLN A 415 22.27 -21.28 -9.74
C GLN A 415 21.55 -21.99 -8.59
N TYR A 416 21.26 -21.29 -7.49
CA TYR A 416 20.45 -21.84 -6.40
C TYR A 416 19.07 -22.29 -6.88
N LEU A 417 18.36 -21.45 -7.64
CA LEU A 417 17.03 -21.80 -8.17
C LEU A 417 17.06 -22.94 -9.19
N SER A 418 18.18 -23.15 -9.87
CA SER A 418 18.33 -24.24 -10.85
C SER A 418 18.27 -25.65 -10.22
N ALA A 419 18.46 -25.76 -8.91
CA ALA A 419 18.28 -27.01 -8.17
C ALA A 419 16.79 -27.40 -8.01
N TYR A 420 15.87 -26.45 -8.16
CA TYR A 420 14.43 -26.65 -7.94
C TYR A 420 13.59 -26.53 -9.19
N PHE A 421 14.02 -25.73 -10.16
CA PHE A 421 13.25 -25.44 -11.37
C PHE A 421 14.07 -25.72 -12.62
N ASP A 422 13.41 -26.32 -13.60
CA ASP A 422 14.00 -26.47 -14.93
C ASP A 422 14.37 -25.11 -15.52
N LYS A 423 15.39 -25.11 -16.38
CA LYS A 423 15.89 -23.92 -17.06
C LYS A 423 14.80 -23.08 -17.75
N THR A 424 13.71 -23.70 -18.21
CA THR A 424 12.58 -23.00 -18.86
C THR A 424 11.74 -22.23 -17.83
N LEU A 425 11.49 -22.79 -16.67
CA LEU A 425 10.61 -22.25 -15.61
C LEU A 425 11.34 -21.32 -14.63
N ALA A 426 12.65 -21.56 -14.42
CA ALA A 426 13.46 -20.71 -13.56
C ALA A 426 13.49 -19.26 -14.05
N PRO A 427 13.50 -18.28 -13.15
CA PRO A 427 13.55 -16.86 -13.50
C PRO A 427 14.72 -16.54 -14.42
N LYS A 428 14.41 -15.93 -15.56
CA LYS A 428 15.42 -15.53 -16.54
C LYS A 428 16.17 -14.28 -16.13
N LYS A 429 15.53 -13.45 -15.31
CA LYS A 429 16.12 -12.24 -14.78
C LYS A 429 15.88 -12.18 -13.28
N ILE A 430 16.93 -11.86 -12.54
CA ILE A 430 16.88 -11.54 -11.12
C ILE A 430 17.18 -10.05 -10.98
N SER A 431 16.38 -9.32 -10.20
CA SER A 431 16.61 -7.92 -9.88
C SER A 431 16.76 -7.77 -8.38
N ILE A 432 17.94 -7.32 -7.93
CA ILE A 432 18.22 -7.10 -6.51
C ILE A 432 17.78 -5.68 -6.16
N LEU A 433 16.90 -5.55 -5.17
CA LEU A 433 16.30 -4.29 -4.75
C LEU A 433 16.60 -4.02 -3.27
N GLU A 434 16.50 -2.76 -2.86
CA GLU A 434 16.54 -2.37 -1.43
C GLU A 434 15.23 -2.71 -0.71
N ALA A 435 14.10 -2.65 -1.41
CA ALA A 435 12.78 -3.06 -0.93
C ALA A 435 11.89 -3.43 -2.11
N ILE A 436 10.94 -4.37 -1.91
CA ILE A 436 9.89 -4.64 -2.89
C ILE A 436 8.92 -3.45 -2.92
N PRO A 437 8.70 -2.82 -4.08
CA PRO A 437 7.79 -1.68 -4.20
C PRO A 437 6.38 -2.03 -3.75
N LYS A 438 5.78 -1.17 -2.93
CA LYS A 438 4.41 -1.30 -2.45
C LYS A 438 3.66 0.02 -2.70
N ASN A 439 2.40 -0.09 -3.08
CA ASN A 439 1.53 1.06 -3.23
C ASN A 439 1.10 1.63 -1.87
N ALA A 440 0.32 2.71 -1.87
CA ALA A 440 -0.18 3.36 -0.64
C ALA A 440 -1.00 2.43 0.28
N MET A 441 -1.54 1.33 -0.25
CA MET A 441 -2.28 0.30 0.49
C MET A 441 -1.39 -0.84 1.03
N GLY A 442 -0.07 -0.76 0.83
CA GLY A 442 0.85 -1.82 1.23
C GLY A 442 0.87 -3.05 0.32
N LYS A 443 0.12 -3.05 -0.79
CA LYS A 443 0.16 -4.11 -1.81
C LYS A 443 1.34 -3.89 -2.74
N ILE A 444 1.84 -4.99 -3.33
CA ILE A 444 2.92 -4.93 -4.32
C ILE A 444 2.51 -4.06 -5.49
N ASP A 445 3.38 -3.12 -5.84
CA ASP A 445 3.20 -2.21 -6.99
C ASP A 445 3.78 -2.84 -8.26
N HIS A 446 2.94 -3.60 -8.96
CA HIS A 446 3.32 -4.26 -10.21
C HIS A 446 3.74 -3.27 -11.30
N ALA A 447 3.11 -2.09 -11.38
CA ALA A 447 3.46 -1.08 -12.38
C ALA A 447 4.88 -0.56 -12.15
N GLN A 448 5.26 -0.35 -10.87
CA GLN A 448 6.62 0.04 -10.52
C GLN A 448 7.63 -1.08 -10.79
N LEU A 449 7.27 -2.34 -10.51
CA LEU A 449 8.12 -3.50 -10.84
C LEU A 449 8.35 -3.62 -12.35
N GLU A 450 7.31 -3.50 -13.17
CA GLU A 450 7.46 -3.48 -14.62
C GLU A 450 8.29 -2.29 -15.13
N SER A 451 8.11 -1.11 -14.52
CA SER A 451 8.95 0.06 -14.82
C SER A 451 10.43 -0.22 -14.53
N ILE A 452 10.76 -0.94 -13.45
CA ILE A 452 12.13 -1.35 -13.12
C ILE A 452 12.67 -2.30 -14.19
N LEU A 453 11.87 -3.27 -14.67
CA LEU A 453 12.27 -4.20 -15.73
C LEU A 453 12.57 -3.53 -17.06
N ASN A 454 11.76 -2.53 -17.39
CA ASN A 454 11.89 -1.79 -18.65
C ASN A 454 12.98 -0.71 -18.61
N ARG A 455 13.61 -0.49 -17.44
CA ARG A 455 14.77 0.40 -17.32
C ARG A 455 16.02 -0.40 -17.69
N ALA A 456 16.70 0.02 -18.76
CA ALA A 456 18.07 -0.41 -19.01
C ALA A 456 18.94 -0.03 -17.81
N ALA A 457 19.80 -0.95 -17.34
CA ALA A 457 20.77 -0.64 -16.28
C ALA A 457 21.60 0.57 -16.70
N PRO A 458 21.74 1.61 -15.85
CA PRO A 458 22.44 2.81 -16.26
C PRO A 458 23.95 2.57 -16.45
N TYR A 459 24.52 1.59 -15.73
CA TYR A 459 25.91 1.16 -15.77
C TYR A 459 26.05 -0.22 -15.13
N HIS A 460 27.11 -0.94 -15.49
CA HIS A 460 27.57 -2.16 -14.82
C HIS A 460 28.93 -1.88 -14.20
N TYR A 461 29.20 -2.44 -13.01
CA TYR A 461 30.52 -2.31 -12.37
C TYR A 461 30.87 -3.55 -11.56
N THR A 462 32.19 -3.77 -11.42
CA THR A 462 32.81 -4.78 -10.53
C THR A 462 33.83 -4.08 -9.67
N ALA A 463 33.54 -4.01 -8.36
CA ALA A 463 34.40 -3.31 -7.41
C ALA A 463 35.47 -4.26 -6.83
N ARG A 464 36.70 -3.74 -6.69
CA ARG A 464 37.75 -4.39 -5.92
C ARG A 464 37.41 -4.26 -4.42
N PRO A 465 38.07 -5.02 -3.53
CA PRO A 465 37.88 -4.85 -2.08
C PRO A 465 38.11 -3.42 -1.62
N VAL A 466 37.22 -2.93 -0.75
CA VAL A 466 37.37 -1.61 -0.13
C VAL A 466 38.54 -1.66 0.85
N SER A 467 39.43 -0.70 0.78
CA SER A 467 40.52 -0.51 1.74
C SER A 467 40.25 0.70 2.63
N PHE A 468 40.69 0.61 3.89
CA PHE A 468 40.66 1.74 4.81
C PHE A 468 42.08 2.06 5.27
N GLY A 469 42.49 3.30 5.15
CA GLY A 469 43.79 3.80 5.55
C GLY A 469 43.88 5.30 5.52
N ASN A 470 44.71 5.89 6.38
CA ASN A 470 44.90 7.35 6.47
C ASN A 470 43.56 8.13 6.60
N GLY A 471 42.59 7.58 7.37
CA GLY A 471 41.29 8.20 7.63
C GLY A 471 40.33 8.25 6.43
N ARG A 472 40.56 7.43 5.39
CA ARG A 472 39.69 7.33 4.23
C ARG A 472 39.38 5.89 3.82
N TYR A 473 38.22 5.68 3.22
CA TYR A 473 37.88 4.49 2.47
C TYR A 473 38.21 4.69 1.00
N SER A 474 38.89 3.73 0.40
CA SER A 474 39.28 3.79 -1.02
C SER A 474 38.83 2.52 -1.74
N VAL A 475 38.36 2.67 -2.97
CA VAL A 475 37.98 1.57 -3.85
C VAL A 475 38.25 1.91 -5.29
N LYS A 476 38.68 0.92 -6.06
CA LYS A 476 38.75 0.99 -7.53
C LYS A 476 37.82 -0.04 -8.11
N MET A 477 37.17 0.27 -9.23
CA MET A 477 36.23 -0.61 -9.90
C MET A 477 36.29 -0.46 -11.39
N ASP A 478 36.08 -1.57 -12.08
CA ASP A 478 35.85 -1.58 -13.51
C ASP A 478 34.37 -1.22 -13.73
N ILE A 479 34.09 -0.24 -14.60
CA ILE A 479 32.74 0.26 -14.87
C ILE A 479 32.52 0.45 -16.37
N CYS A 480 31.31 0.16 -16.83
CA CYS A 480 30.89 0.36 -18.21
C CYS A 480 29.46 0.92 -18.26
N PHE A 481 29.19 1.82 -19.20
CA PHE A 481 27.87 2.35 -19.51
C PHE A 481 27.36 1.70 -20.79
N PRO A 482 26.42 0.72 -20.71
CA PRO A 482 25.94 0.01 -21.90
C PRO A 482 25.18 0.95 -22.83
N LYS A 483 25.21 0.65 -24.15
CA LYS A 483 24.62 1.51 -25.21
C LYS A 483 23.13 1.80 -25.03
N ASP A 484 22.39 0.93 -24.35
CA ASP A 484 20.97 1.07 -24.02
C ASP A 484 20.73 1.77 -22.67
N SER A 485 21.80 2.25 -22.00
CA SER A 485 21.71 2.97 -20.75
C SER A 485 20.77 4.17 -20.86
N ARG A 486 19.94 4.34 -19.82
CA ARG A 486 19.03 5.51 -19.71
C ARG A 486 19.75 6.85 -19.73
N PHE A 487 21.04 6.89 -19.45
CA PHE A 487 21.83 8.11 -19.47
C PHE A 487 22.06 8.67 -20.87
N PHE A 488 21.82 7.87 -21.90
CA PHE A 488 21.94 8.31 -23.29
C PHE A 488 20.61 8.80 -23.88
N ARG A 489 19.48 8.60 -23.20
CA ARG A 489 18.16 9.01 -23.70
C ARG A 489 18.00 10.53 -23.60
N GLY A 490 17.65 11.17 -24.72
CA GLY A 490 17.45 12.61 -24.81
C GLY A 490 18.74 13.46 -24.74
N HIS A 491 19.90 12.83 -24.87
CA HIS A 491 21.18 13.51 -24.91
C HIS A 491 21.84 13.34 -26.30
N PHE A 492 21.83 14.39 -27.09
CA PHE A 492 22.42 14.52 -28.42
C PHE A 492 22.04 13.42 -29.40
N ASP A 493 21.07 13.67 -30.27
CA ASP A 493 20.66 12.75 -31.31
C ASP A 493 21.85 12.34 -32.20
N GLY A 494 22.12 11.03 -32.28
CA GLY A 494 23.21 10.46 -33.05
C GLY A 494 24.61 10.53 -32.42
N PHE A 495 24.76 11.16 -31.24
CA PHE A 495 26.05 11.29 -30.55
C PHE A 495 25.94 11.02 -29.05
N HIS A 496 25.93 9.75 -28.68
CA HIS A 496 25.71 9.33 -27.30
C HIS A 496 26.95 9.50 -26.43
N ILE A 497 26.82 10.29 -25.35
CA ILE A 497 27.82 10.48 -24.31
C ILE A 497 27.18 10.43 -22.93
N VAL A 498 27.94 9.99 -21.91
CA VAL A 498 27.46 10.04 -20.51
C VAL A 498 27.49 11.48 -20.02
N PRO A 499 26.34 12.07 -19.66
CA PRO A 499 26.28 13.44 -19.15
C PRO A 499 27.15 13.65 -17.93
N ALA A 500 27.70 14.85 -17.75
CA ALA A 500 28.52 15.21 -16.59
C ALA A 500 27.81 14.93 -15.26
N VAL A 501 26.52 15.28 -15.17
CA VAL A 501 25.70 15.05 -13.98
C VAL A 501 25.49 13.55 -13.70
N ALA A 502 25.39 12.73 -14.75
CA ALA A 502 25.25 11.28 -14.60
C ALA A 502 26.54 10.64 -14.06
N GLN A 503 27.72 11.15 -14.44
CA GLN A 503 29.00 10.70 -13.90
C GLN A 503 29.12 11.00 -12.41
N VAL A 504 28.77 12.21 -11.98
CA VAL A 504 28.71 12.62 -10.56
C VAL A 504 27.74 11.75 -9.78
N LYS A 505 26.53 11.57 -10.32
CA LYS A 505 25.49 10.75 -9.70
C LYS A 505 25.93 9.30 -9.56
N THR A 506 26.56 8.72 -10.58
CA THR A 506 27.09 7.35 -10.55
C THR A 506 28.11 7.17 -9.44
N ALA A 507 29.12 8.05 -9.36
CA ALA A 507 30.13 8.02 -8.34
C ALA A 507 29.53 8.13 -6.93
N PHE A 508 28.55 9.01 -6.74
CA PHE A 508 27.86 9.20 -5.48
C PHE A 508 26.98 7.99 -5.09
N ASP A 509 26.15 7.50 -5.99
CA ASP A 509 25.24 6.36 -5.72
C ASP A 509 26.04 5.09 -5.35
N ILE A 510 27.15 4.84 -6.05
CA ILE A 510 28.04 3.71 -5.73
C ILE A 510 28.71 3.92 -4.37
N SER A 511 29.15 5.14 -4.05
CA SER A 511 29.77 5.43 -2.76
C SER A 511 28.80 5.19 -1.58
N LYS A 512 27.54 5.56 -1.73
CA LYS A 512 26.49 5.26 -0.72
C LYS A 512 26.35 3.77 -0.46
N LYS A 513 26.37 2.96 -1.51
CA LYS A 513 26.27 1.51 -1.40
C LYS A 513 27.50 0.90 -0.70
N LEU A 514 28.71 1.25 -1.17
CA LEU A 514 29.95 0.61 -0.73
C LEU A 514 30.42 1.09 0.64
N PHE A 515 30.20 2.36 0.98
CA PHE A 515 30.67 2.95 2.24
C PHE A 515 29.54 3.12 3.26
N SER A 516 28.32 2.68 2.92
CA SER A 516 27.14 2.64 3.83
C SER A 516 26.83 3.97 4.52
N HIS A 517 26.99 5.11 3.80
CA HIS A 517 26.70 6.44 4.35
C HIS A 517 25.31 6.96 3.90
N ALA A 518 24.66 7.73 4.77
CA ALA A 518 23.36 8.37 4.52
C ALA A 518 23.48 9.88 4.17
N LEU A 519 24.66 10.33 3.75
CA LEU A 519 24.92 11.73 3.43
C LEU A 519 24.34 12.11 2.06
N TYR A 520 24.15 13.42 1.83
CA TYR A 520 23.71 14.03 0.57
C TYR A 520 24.77 14.95 -0.01
N ILE A 521 24.72 15.22 -1.32
CA ILE A 521 25.65 16.15 -1.96
C ILE A 521 25.24 17.58 -1.58
N LYS A 522 26.12 18.27 -0.84
CA LYS A 522 26.00 19.69 -0.56
C LYS A 522 26.53 20.55 -1.69
N SER A 523 27.71 20.21 -2.20
CA SER A 523 28.35 20.92 -3.30
C SER A 523 29.37 20.04 -4.02
N ALA A 524 29.63 20.36 -5.28
CA ALA A 524 30.65 19.71 -6.08
C ALA A 524 31.73 20.75 -6.45
N LYS A 525 32.99 20.39 -6.26
CA LYS A 525 34.15 21.28 -6.55
C LYS A 525 35.19 20.55 -7.37
N LYS A 526 36.06 21.31 -8.04
CA LYS A 526 37.17 20.78 -8.84
C LYS A 526 36.71 19.76 -9.90
N LEU A 527 35.49 19.95 -10.43
CA LEU A 527 35.00 19.13 -11.51
C LEU A 527 35.81 19.38 -12.78
N LYS A 528 36.35 18.30 -13.34
CA LYS A 528 37.09 18.31 -14.61
C LYS A 528 36.51 17.24 -15.52
N TYR A 529 36.24 17.58 -16.76
CA TYR A 529 35.77 16.69 -17.83
C TYR A 529 36.72 16.87 -19.02
N THR A 530 37.64 15.93 -19.16
CA THR A 530 38.72 16.02 -20.15
C THR A 530 38.42 15.21 -21.41
N THR A 531 37.66 14.13 -21.25
CA THR A 531 37.33 13.24 -22.35
C THR A 531 35.85 12.78 -22.21
N MET A 532 35.16 12.60 -23.34
CA MET A 532 33.79 12.16 -23.37
C MET A 532 33.72 10.67 -23.10
N ILE A 533 32.85 10.25 -22.18
CA ILE A 533 32.54 8.82 -21.95
C ILE A 533 31.49 8.41 -22.98
N ARG A 534 31.83 7.47 -23.84
CA ARG A 534 30.95 6.88 -24.84
C ARG A 534 30.34 5.56 -24.36
N PRO A 535 29.26 5.06 -25.03
CA PRO A 535 28.70 3.74 -24.76
C PRO A 535 29.76 2.65 -24.87
N ASP A 536 29.61 1.60 -24.05
CA ASP A 536 30.36 0.34 -24.07
C ASP A 536 31.90 0.51 -23.89
N VAL A 537 32.37 1.68 -23.45
CA VAL A 537 33.79 1.91 -23.12
C VAL A 537 34.09 1.40 -21.71
N PRO A 538 35.03 0.43 -21.55
CA PRO A 538 35.49 0.00 -20.22
C PRO A 538 36.28 1.12 -19.55
N LEU A 539 35.95 1.43 -18.31
CA LEU A 539 36.60 2.48 -17.52
C LEU A 539 36.96 1.97 -16.13
N LEU A 540 37.94 2.63 -15.51
CA LEU A 540 38.27 2.49 -14.11
C LEU A 540 37.67 3.68 -13.35
N LEU A 541 36.74 3.40 -12.41
CA LEU A 541 36.26 4.39 -11.45
C LEU A 541 37.03 4.22 -10.14
N SER A 542 37.65 5.29 -9.67
CA SER A 542 38.28 5.36 -8.33
C SER A 542 37.46 6.27 -7.43
N LEU A 543 37.18 5.78 -6.21
CA LEU A 543 36.46 6.53 -5.18
C LEU A 543 37.28 6.57 -3.89
N ASP A 544 37.45 7.76 -3.32
CA ASP A 544 38.01 7.98 -1.98
C ASP A 544 37.01 8.76 -1.14
N PHE A 545 36.53 8.11 -0.06
CA PHE A 545 35.59 8.71 0.88
C PHE A 545 36.27 9.04 2.21
N PHE A 546 36.17 10.30 2.62
CA PHE A 546 36.72 10.85 3.85
C PHE A 546 35.56 11.13 4.83
N PRO A 547 35.26 10.21 5.77
CA PRO A 547 34.09 10.36 6.64
C PRO A 547 34.14 11.62 7.51
N ASN A 548 35.31 11.91 8.11
CA ASN A 548 35.49 13.05 9.01
C ASN A 548 35.37 14.39 8.29
N GLU A 549 35.76 14.44 7.03
CA GLU A 549 35.68 15.64 6.19
C GLU A 549 34.33 15.71 5.43
N ARG A 550 33.52 14.67 5.51
CA ARG A 550 32.29 14.51 4.69
C ARG A 550 32.55 14.80 3.23
N LYS A 551 33.61 14.21 2.70
CA LYS A 551 34.11 14.46 1.35
C LYS A 551 34.26 13.15 0.57
N LEU A 552 33.85 13.18 -0.69
CA LEU A 552 34.04 12.09 -1.66
C LEU A 552 34.82 12.61 -2.86
N SER A 553 35.98 12.02 -3.15
CA SER A 553 36.69 12.25 -4.39
C SER A 553 36.43 11.14 -5.38
N PHE A 554 36.29 11.45 -6.67
CA PHE A 554 36.07 10.44 -7.71
C PHE A 554 36.92 10.76 -8.95
N SER A 555 37.28 9.70 -9.70
CA SER A 555 37.87 9.86 -11.02
C SER A 555 37.49 8.69 -11.94
N PHE A 556 37.14 9.00 -13.18
CA PHE A 556 36.97 8.04 -14.29
C PHE A 556 38.20 8.12 -15.18
N SER A 557 38.80 6.96 -15.45
CA SER A 557 39.99 6.84 -16.31
C SER A 557 39.98 5.52 -17.08
N ASP A 558 40.81 5.38 -18.07
CA ASP A 558 41.28 4.11 -18.60
C ASP A 558 42.82 3.99 -18.44
N ALA A 559 43.45 3.08 -19.15
CA ALA A 559 44.89 2.87 -19.06
C ALA A 559 45.70 4.10 -19.53
N ASP A 560 45.16 4.86 -20.51
CA ASP A 560 45.89 5.87 -21.26
C ASP A 560 45.50 7.32 -20.89
N LYS A 561 44.29 7.52 -20.41
CA LYS A 561 43.75 8.87 -20.23
C LYS A 561 42.73 8.99 -19.08
N ALA A 562 42.60 10.24 -18.58
CA ALA A 562 41.54 10.64 -17.68
C ALA A 562 40.30 11.09 -18.46
N TYR A 563 39.12 10.74 -17.98
CA TYR A 563 37.81 11.15 -18.52
C TYR A 563 37.20 12.25 -17.69
N SER A 564 37.07 12.03 -16.39
CA SER A 564 36.58 13.05 -15.48
C SER A 564 37.05 12.82 -14.05
N SER A 565 37.01 13.86 -13.26
CA SER A 565 37.29 13.82 -11.82
C SER A 565 36.57 14.93 -11.07
N GLY A 566 36.43 14.77 -9.78
CA GLY A 566 35.81 15.78 -8.94
C GLY A 566 35.85 15.46 -7.46
N VAL A 567 35.42 16.44 -6.67
CA VAL A 567 35.30 16.36 -5.22
C VAL A 567 33.89 16.80 -4.83
N LEU A 568 33.19 15.94 -4.11
CA LEU A 568 31.87 16.21 -3.56
C LEU A 568 31.98 16.47 -2.07
N HIS A 569 31.42 17.57 -1.62
CA HIS A 569 31.22 17.86 -0.21
C HIS A 569 29.84 17.38 0.17
N LEU A 570 29.75 16.60 1.24
CA LEU A 570 28.54 15.91 1.66
C LEU A 570 28.02 16.49 2.98
N GLU A 571 26.71 16.40 3.21
CA GLU A 571 26.09 16.78 4.48
C GLU A 571 25.11 15.70 4.94
N GLY A 572 24.87 15.62 6.26
CA GLY A 572 23.82 14.78 6.83
C GLY A 572 22.46 15.47 6.71
N ALA A 573 21.37 14.64 6.68
CA ALA A 573 19.99 15.12 6.75
C ALA A 573 19.72 15.78 8.10
#